data_fd53fe339cbc82b065b57c2570f61aae
#
_entry.id   fd53fe339cbc82b065b57c2570f61aae
#
_cell.length_a   1.000
_cell.length_b   1.000
_cell.length_c   1.000
_cell.angle_alpha   90.00
_cell.angle_beta   90.00
_cell.angle_gamma   90.00
#
_symmetry.space_group_name_H-M   'P 1'
#
loop_
_entity.id
_entity.type
_entity.pdbx_description
1 polymer ?
#
loop_
_entity_poly.entity_id
_entity_poly.type
_entity_poly.pdbx_seq_one_letter_code
_entity_poly.pdbx_strand_id
1 'polypeptide(L)'
;MQLPFGEWLPDQPNHLKQGANIAKNVYHAKQSYKPVKSLVPYSSNNIGSVCLGAGSFRDGSNNVFNFAASSTDIFQLASATFTSRKGSLTGDSTDYFTFTQFGNYVIVSNGVDAPQYYLMGTSTNFADLSAIATEGTPPTFKVSGVIRDFLVTGNQSSNTNRVQWSGINDITTWESGTKQSDLQDLPGSGGQIVHI
;
A
#
# COMPACT_ATOMS: atom_id res chain seq x y z
N MET A 1 -37.14 31.88 15.89
CA MET A 1 -37.75 30.57 16.21
C MET A 1 -36.60 29.56 16.32
N GLN A 2 -36.35 28.97 17.47
CA GLN A 2 -35.37 27.89 17.63
C GLN A 2 -36.10 26.55 17.45
N LEU A 3 -35.73 25.77 16.49
CA LEU A 3 -36.20 24.41 16.33
C LEU A 3 -35.26 23.47 17.10
N PRO A 4 -35.73 22.78 18.15
CA PRO A 4 -34.90 21.79 18.83
C PRO A 4 -34.77 20.56 17.92
N PHE A 5 -33.53 20.14 17.67
CA PHE A 5 -33.24 18.86 17.04
C PHE A 5 -33.14 17.81 18.13
N GLY A 6 -34.06 16.85 18.13
CA GLY A 6 -34.03 15.71 19.02
C GLY A 6 -32.99 14.66 18.60
N GLU A 7 -32.88 13.59 19.36
CA GLU A 7 -32.00 12.46 19.07
C GLU A 7 -32.32 11.83 17.72
N TRP A 8 -31.31 11.20 17.11
CA TRP A 8 -31.50 10.38 15.93
C TRP A 8 -32.04 9.01 16.34
N LEU A 9 -33.29 8.72 15.99
CA LEU A 9 -34.01 7.52 16.38
C LEU A 9 -34.55 6.82 15.13
N PRO A 10 -33.68 6.11 14.36
CA PRO A 10 -34.05 5.51 13.07
C PRO A 10 -35.12 4.43 13.21
N ASP A 11 -35.13 3.71 14.33
CA ASP A 11 -35.97 2.51 14.53
C ASP A 11 -37.35 2.81 15.15
N GLN A 12 -37.63 4.06 15.46
CA GLN A 12 -38.97 4.42 15.98
C GLN A 12 -39.96 4.68 14.87
N PRO A 13 -41.25 4.25 15.03
CA PRO A 13 -42.30 4.58 14.10
C PRO A 13 -42.49 6.10 13.95
N ASN A 14 -42.77 6.57 12.74
CA ASN A 14 -42.83 8.00 12.46
C ASN A 14 -43.83 8.78 13.30
N HIS A 15 -44.94 8.16 13.76
CA HIS A 15 -45.97 8.81 14.57
C HIS A 15 -45.59 8.97 16.04
N LEU A 16 -44.52 8.31 16.51
CA LEU A 16 -44.00 8.42 17.87
C LEU A 16 -42.66 9.18 17.94
N LYS A 17 -42.11 9.58 16.80
CA LYS A 17 -40.80 10.24 16.74
C LYS A 17 -40.86 11.71 17.15
N GLN A 18 -40.08 12.00 18.19
CA GLN A 18 -39.74 13.38 18.54
C GLN A 18 -38.33 13.77 18.05
N GLY A 19 -37.62 12.84 17.42
CA GLY A 19 -36.24 12.99 16.96
C GLY A 19 -36.09 13.08 15.44
N ALA A 20 -34.87 13.20 14.98
CA ALA A 20 -34.52 13.22 13.56
C ALA A 20 -34.66 11.84 12.91
N ASN A 21 -35.33 11.75 11.77
CA ASN A 21 -35.45 10.52 10.98
C ASN A 21 -34.20 10.27 10.14
N ILE A 22 -33.60 11.33 9.64
CA ILE A 22 -32.45 11.28 8.74
C ILE A 22 -31.35 12.20 9.30
N ALA A 23 -30.20 11.63 9.53
CA ALA A 23 -29.00 12.36 9.89
C ALA A 23 -27.88 12.00 8.90
N LYS A 24 -27.65 12.86 7.90
CA LYS A 24 -26.64 12.66 6.87
C LYS A 24 -25.57 13.75 6.96
N ASN A 25 -24.30 13.38 6.75
CA ASN A 25 -23.16 14.28 6.78
C ASN A 25 -23.00 15.06 8.10
N VAL A 26 -23.43 14.45 9.20
CA VAL A 26 -23.31 15.03 10.54
C VAL A 26 -22.76 13.97 11.50
N TYR A 27 -22.09 14.43 12.55
CA TYR A 27 -21.71 13.58 13.68
C TYR A 27 -22.31 14.14 14.96
N HIS A 28 -22.59 13.24 15.89
CA HIS A 28 -23.16 13.60 17.19
C HIS A 28 -22.13 14.41 18.03
N ALA A 29 -22.60 15.47 18.65
CA ALA A 29 -21.82 16.29 19.56
C ALA A 29 -22.69 16.66 20.76
N LYS A 30 -22.28 16.25 21.93
CA LYS A 30 -22.87 16.46 23.26
C LYS A 30 -24.42 16.64 23.30
N GLN A 31 -24.98 17.70 22.79
CA GLN A 31 -26.41 18.02 22.71
C GLN A 31 -26.79 18.57 21.34
N SER A 32 -26.03 18.27 20.32
CA SER A 32 -26.22 18.80 18.97
C SER A 32 -25.60 17.88 17.92
N TYR A 33 -25.82 18.20 16.65
CA TYR A 33 -25.15 17.60 15.52
C TYR A 33 -24.20 18.63 14.92
N LYS A 34 -22.99 18.18 14.57
CA LYS A 34 -22.00 18.99 13.86
C LYS A 34 -21.86 18.45 12.42
N PRO A 35 -21.74 19.32 11.42
CA PRO A 35 -21.49 18.87 10.07
C PRO A 35 -20.12 18.18 9.98
N VAL A 36 -20.06 17.08 9.22
CA VAL A 36 -18.78 16.53 8.78
C VAL A 36 -18.12 17.57 7.88
N LYS A 37 -16.90 17.97 8.21
CA LYS A 37 -16.16 18.91 7.39
C LYS A 37 -15.93 18.31 6.00
N SER A 38 -16.04 19.10 4.95
CA SER A 38 -15.64 18.68 3.61
C SER A 38 -14.16 18.32 3.58
N LEU A 39 -13.83 17.30 2.79
CA LEU A 39 -12.44 16.96 2.53
C LEU A 39 -11.77 18.13 1.79
N VAL A 40 -10.63 18.53 2.29
CA VAL A 40 -9.80 19.57 1.65
C VAL A 40 -8.54 18.88 1.16
N PRO A 41 -8.08 19.14 -0.08
CA PRO A 41 -6.81 18.62 -0.57
C PRO A 41 -5.68 18.99 0.38
N TYR A 42 -4.89 17.99 0.77
CA TYR A 42 -3.67 18.23 1.58
C TYR A 42 -2.50 18.64 0.69
N SER A 43 -2.40 18.05 -0.50
CA SER A 43 -1.32 18.31 -1.45
C SER A 43 -1.64 19.50 -2.35
N SER A 44 -0.60 20.28 -2.67
CA SER A 44 -0.67 21.39 -3.63
C SER A 44 -0.76 20.91 -5.08
N ASN A 45 -0.40 19.67 -5.36
CA ASN A 45 -0.49 19.01 -6.65
C ASN A 45 -1.09 17.60 -6.50
N ASN A 46 -1.31 16.92 -7.61
CA ASN A 46 -1.75 15.53 -7.68
C ASN A 46 -0.75 14.69 -8.51
N ILE A 47 -0.95 13.38 -8.52
CA ILE A 47 -0.11 12.44 -9.28
C ILE A 47 -0.45 12.40 -10.78
N GLY A 48 -1.44 13.17 -11.24
CA GLY A 48 -1.80 13.32 -12.66
C GLY A 48 -2.59 12.13 -13.26
N SER A 49 -2.75 11.04 -12.54
CA SER A 49 -3.38 9.80 -13.01
C SER A 49 -4.06 9.03 -11.88
N VAL A 50 -4.66 7.89 -12.21
CA VAL A 50 -5.29 7.01 -11.21
C VAL A 50 -4.24 6.47 -10.25
N CYS A 51 -4.51 6.54 -8.95
CA CYS A 51 -3.68 5.92 -7.92
C CYS A 51 -3.95 4.41 -7.88
N LEU A 52 -2.94 3.61 -8.17
CA LEU A 52 -3.01 2.15 -8.19
C LEU A 52 -2.43 1.48 -6.94
N GLY A 53 -1.91 2.28 -6.03
CA GLY A 53 -1.41 1.82 -4.73
C GLY A 53 -0.83 2.97 -3.96
N ALA A 54 -0.88 2.87 -2.64
CA ALA A 54 -0.28 3.86 -1.74
C ALA A 54 0.09 3.22 -0.41
N GLY A 55 1.08 3.81 0.26
CA GLY A 55 1.50 3.36 1.59
C GLY A 55 2.18 4.46 2.38
N SER A 56 2.14 4.31 3.70
CA SER A 56 2.82 5.17 4.65
C SER A 56 3.73 4.32 5.52
N PHE A 57 5.00 4.67 5.58
CA PHE A 57 6.06 3.88 6.21
C PHE A 57 6.86 4.72 7.18
N ARG A 58 7.53 4.07 8.12
CA ARG A 58 8.40 4.74 9.09
C ARG A 58 9.77 4.10 9.12
N ASP A 59 10.80 4.94 9.13
CA ASP A 59 12.16 4.47 9.38
C ASP A 59 12.41 4.22 10.88
N GLY A 60 13.59 3.69 11.21
CA GLY A 60 14.00 3.44 12.59
C GLY A 60 14.13 4.72 13.46
N SER A 61 14.10 5.90 12.85
CA SER A 61 14.11 7.21 13.53
C SER A 61 12.71 7.84 13.62
N ASN A 62 11.65 7.10 13.28
CA ASN A 62 10.26 7.56 13.24
C ASN A 62 9.92 8.63 12.18
N ASN A 63 10.78 8.87 11.20
CA ASN A 63 10.41 9.70 10.07
C ASN A 63 9.38 8.99 9.20
N VAL A 64 8.40 9.72 8.72
CA VAL A 64 7.29 9.19 7.91
C VAL A 64 7.57 9.42 6.43
N PHE A 65 7.41 8.35 5.65
CA PHE A 65 7.52 8.35 4.20
C PHE A 65 6.18 7.91 3.60
N ASN A 66 5.58 8.77 2.80
CA ASN A 66 4.31 8.49 2.13
C ASN A 66 4.56 8.34 0.63
N PHE A 67 4.12 7.21 0.08
CA PHE A 67 4.27 6.91 -1.34
C PHE A 67 2.90 6.63 -1.97
N ALA A 68 2.80 6.94 -3.25
CA ALA A 68 1.67 6.59 -4.10
C ALA A 68 2.18 6.19 -5.48
N ALA A 69 1.53 5.25 -6.13
CA ALA A 69 1.90 4.78 -7.46
C ALA A 69 0.76 4.98 -8.45
N SER A 70 1.12 5.37 -9.65
CA SER A 70 0.31 5.31 -10.86
C SER A 70 0.80 4.16 -11.75
N SER A 71 0.20 3.95 -12.92
CA SER A 71 0.68 2.94 -13.87
C SER A 71 2.12 3.18 -14.35
N THR A 72 2.58 4.42 -14.37
CA THR A 72 3.88 4.80 -14.96
C THR A 72 4.90 5.31 -13.96
N ASP A 73 4.48 5.73 -12.77
CA ASP A 73 5.34 6.43 -11.81
C ASP A 73 5.05 6.05 -10.37
N ILE A 74 6.09 6.09 -9.53
CA ILE A 74 5.98 6.07 -8.07
C ILE A 74 6.34 7.45 -7.54
N PHE A 75 5.44 8.02 -6.75
CA PHE A 75 5.57 9.35 -6.16
C PHE A 75 5.80 9.28 -4.66
N GLN A 76 6.55 10.24 -4.15
CA GLN A 76 6.64 10.52 -2.72
C GLN A 76 5.86 11.79 -2.39
N LEU A 77 5.02 11.74 -1.38
CA LEU A 77 4.39 12.93 -0.80
C LEU A 77 5.27 13.46 0.33
N ALA A 78 5.87 14.62 0.11
CA ALA A 78 6.66 15.34 1.10
C ALA A 78 6.30 16.83 1.07
N SER A 79 6.20 17.47 2.23
CA SER A 79 5.85 18.90 2.36
C SER A 79 4.61 19.29 1.54
N ALA A 80 3.58 18.45 1.56
CA ALA A 80 2.33 18.64 0.82
C ALA A 80 2.50 18.70 -0.72
N THR A 81 3.52 18.03 -1.26
CA THR A 81 3.78 17.97 -2.69
C THR A 81 4.15 16.54 -3.10
N PHE A 82 3.55 16.04 -4.16
CA PHE A 82 3.94 14.78 -4.80
C PHE A 82 5.12 15.03 -5.74
N THR A 83 6.19 14.26 -5.55
CA THR A 83 7.38 14.27 -6.41
C THR A 83 7.59 12.87 -6.96
N SER A 84 7.76 12.73 -8.28
CA SER A 84 8.11 11.44 -8.89
C SER A 84 9.47 10.96 -8.38
N ARG A 85 9.51 9.70 -7.94
CA ARG A 85 10.71 9.02 -7.43
C ARG A 85 11.10 7.80 -8.27
N LYS A 86 10.26 7.41 -9.19
CA LYS A 86 10.51 6.42 -10.24
C LYS A 86 9.52 6.69 -11.35
N GLY A 87 9.97 6.79 -12.55
CA GLY A 87 9.16 6.86 -13.78
C GLY A 87 9.46 5.71 -14.71
N SER A 88 8.80 5.73 -15.85
CA SER A 88 8.97 4.75 -16.93
C SER A 88 8.62 3.33 -16.55
N LEU A 89 7.65 3.14 -15.65
CA LEU A 89 7.00 1.86 -15.42
C LEU A 89 6.04 1.56 -16.57
N THR A 90 5.79 0.28 -16.82
CA THR A 90 5.05 -0.20 -18.01
C THR A 90 3.71 -0.84 -17.66
N GLY A 91 3.32 -0.86 -16.40
CA GLY A 91 2.02 -1.38 -15.95
C GLY A 91 0.85 -0.59 -16.53
N ASP A 92 -0.32 -1.19 -16.53
CA ASP A 92 -1.57 -0.56 -16.94
C ASP A 92 -2.48 -0.19 -15.75
N SER A 93 -3.70 0.23 -16.02
CA SER A 93 -4.65 0.65 -14.98
C SER A 93 -5.21 -0.50 -14.13
N THR A 94 -4.86 -1.75 -14.43
CA THR A 94 -5.27 -2.95 -13.68
C THR A 94 -4.13 -3.56 -12.86
N ASP A 95 -2.90 -3.04 -13.01
CA ASP A 95 -1.71 -3.51 -12.31
C ASP A 95 -1.52 -2.74 -10.99
N TYR A 96 -2.25 -3.18 -9.98
CA TYR A 96 -2.17 -2.59 -8.65
C TYR A 96 -0.81 -2.84 -8.00
N PHE A 97 -0.30 -1.81 -7.32
CA PHE A 97 0.96 -1.86 -6.63
C PHE A 97 0.82 -2.37 -5.20
N THR A 98 1.66 -3.33 -4.84
CA THR A 98 1.86 -3.77 -3.46
C THR A 98 3.07 -3.05 -2.89
N PHE A 99 2.88 -2.45 -1.71
CA PHE A 99 3.93 -1.78 -0.93
C PHE A 99 4.19 -2.58 0.33
N THR A 100 5.43 -2.98 0.56
CA THR A 100 5.83 -3.77 1.74
C THR A 100 7.05 -3.16 2.39
N GLN A 101 7.00 -2.95 3.70
CA GLN A 101 8.16 -2.49 4.46
C GLN A 101 8.96 -3.69 5.00
N PHE A 102 10.25 -3.72 4.74
CA PHE A 102 11.19 -4.67 5.30
C PHE A 102 12.35 -3.90 5.96
N GLY A 103 12.34 -3.83 7.28
CA GLY A 103 13.26 -2.95 8.00
C GLY A 103 13.11 -1.48 7.56
N ASN A 104 14.18 -0.88 7.09
CA ASN A 104 14.17 0.47 6.52
C ASN A 104 13.95 0.49 5.00
N TYR A 105 13.71 -0.65 4.37
CA TYR A 105 13.39 -0.72 2.96
C TYR A 105 11.89 -0.69 2.72
N VAL A 106 11.47 0.05 1.73
CA VAL A 106 10.13 -0.04 1.13
C VAL A 106 10.28 -0.74 -0.20
N ILE A 107 9.62 -1.88 -0.33
CA ILE A 107 9.61 -2.71 -1.56
C ILE A 107 8.28 -2.50 -2.25
N VAL A 108 8.33 -2.30 -3.56
CA VAL A 108 7.15 -1.98 -4.37
C VAL A 108 7.14 -2.86 -5.61
N SER A 109 6.02 -3.48 -5.91
CA SER A 109 5.86 -4.30 -7.13
C SER A 109 4.42 -4.22 -7.65
N ASN A 110 4.26 -4.36 -8.97
CA ASN A 110 2.97 -4.43 -9.65
C ASN A 110 2.76 -5.77 -10.40
N GLY A 111 3.75 -6.67 -10.36
CA GLY A 111 3.72 -7.95 -11.05
C GLY A 111 4.08 -7.91 -12.53
N VAL A 112 4.38 -6.74 -13.09
CA VAL A 112 4.76 -6.52 -14.49
C VAL A 112 6.21 -6.03 -14.59
N ASP A 113 6.50 -4.92 -13.91
CA ASP A 113 7.84 -4.34 -13.87
C ASP A 113 8.73 -5.05 -12.84
N ALA A 114 10.03 -4.89 -12.97
CA ALA A 114 10.97 -5.33 -11.94
C ALA A 114 10.59 -4.71 -10.59
N PRO A 115 10.61 -5.48 -9.48
CA PRO A 115 10.30 -4.92 -8.17
C PRO A 115 11.29 -3.82 -7.81
N GLN A 116 10.78 -2.76 -7.19
CA GLN A 116 11.52 -1.56 -6.84
C GLN A 116 11.80 -1.54 -5.33
N TYR A 117 12.93 -0.97 -4.93
CA TYR A 117 13.22 -0.69 -3.52
C TYR A 117 13.52 0.78 -3.28
N TYR A 118 13.26 1.21 -2.06
CA TYR A 118 13.63 2.52 -1.54
C TYR A 118 14.15 2.36 -0.11
N LEU A 119 15.39 2.72 0.15
CA LEU A 119 15.97 2.74 1.49
C LEU A 119 15.65 4.09 2.16
N MET A 120 14.72 4.06 3.11
CA MET A 120 14.28 5.25 3.84
C MET A 120 15.46 5.94 4.54
N GLY A 121 15.49 7.26 4.46
CA GLY A 121 16.56 8.08 5.01
C GLY A 121 17.84 8.14 4.17
N THR A 122 17.97 7.33 3.12
CA THR A 122 19.18 7.26 2.27
C THR A 122 18.86 7.48 0.79
N SER A 123 17.87 6.73 0.25
CA SER A 123 17.52 6.82 -1.17
C SER A 123 16.86 8.14 -1.51
N THR A 124 17.17 8.69 -2.68
CA THR A 124 16.43 9.80 -3.26
C THR A 124 15.32 9.30 -4.20
N ASN A 125 15.59 8.22 -4.94
CA ASN A 125 14.69 7.61 -5.90
C ASN A 125 14.56 6.10 -5.64
N PHE A 126 13.49 5.50 -6.16
CA PHE A 126 13.40 4.05 -6.23
C PHE A 126 14.38 3.51 -7.29
N ALA A 127 14.90 2.32 -7.04
CA ALA A 127 15.72 1.57 -7.97
C ALA A 127 15.24 0.10 -8.00
N ASP A 128 15.63 -0.60 -9.05
CA ASP A 128 15.28 -2.01 -9.21
C ASP A 128 15.90 -2.82 -8.07
N LEU A 129 15.12 -3.70 -7.45
CA LEU A 129 15.59 -4.53 -6.33
C LEU A 129 16.79 -5.40 -6.73
N SER A 130 16.88 -5.79 -8.01
CA SER A 130 18.03 -6.50 -8.57
C SER A 130 19.34 -5.71 -8.49
N ALA A 131 19.29 -4.39 -8.38
CA ALA A 131 20.51 -3.57 -8.29
C ALA A 131 21.28 -3.77 -6.96
N ILE A 132 20.62 -4.28 -5.91
CA ILE A 132 21.25 -4.61 -4.63
C ILE A 132 21.31 -6.11 -4.37
N ALA A 133 20.77 -6.93 -5.27
CA ALA A 133 20.83 -8.37 -5.13
C ALA A 133 22.29 -8.85 -5.29
N THR A 134 22.77 -9.63 -4.32
CA THR A 134 24.12 -10.20 -4.31
C THR A 134 24.13 -11.68 -4.65
N GLU A 135 23.02 -12.38 -4.35
CA GLU A 135 22.88 -13.82 -4.54
C GLU A 135 21.47 -14.11 -5.14
N GLY A 136 21.43 -14.64 -6.34
CA GLY A 136 20.21 -14.89 -7.07
C GLY A 136 19.54 -13.62 -7.61
N THR A 137 18.36 -13.77 -8.20
CA THR A 137 17.59 -12.66 -8.79
C THR A 137 16.24 -12.54 -8.10
N PRO A 138 15.87 -11.34 -7.60
CA PRO A 138 14.53 -11.10 -7.09
C PRO A 138 13.48 -11.40 -8.16
N PRO A 139 12.43 -12.17 -7.85
CA PRO A 139 11.37 -12.43 -8.82
C PRO A 139 10.54 -11.17 -9.10
N THR A 140 9.91 -11.07 -10.24
CA THR A 140 8.79 -10.15 -10.46
C THR A 140 7.55 -10.76 -9.85
N PHE A 141 6.91 -10.08 -8.91
CA PHE A 141 5.78 -10.58 -8.12
C PHE A 141 4.66 -9.55 -8.00
N LYS A 142 3.46 -10.01 -7.71
CA LYS A 142 2.28 -9.15 -7.52
C LYS A 142 1.95 -8.90 -6.06
N VAL A 143 2.22 -9.86 -5.19
CA VAL A 143 1.92 -9.76 -3.75
C VAL A 143 3.17 -10.04 -2.92
N SER A 144 3.29 -9.34 -1.81
CA SER A 144 4.38 -9.55 -0.87
C SER A 144 3.98 -9.21 0.56
N GLY A 145 4.65 -9.82 1.50
CA GLY A 145 4.49 -9.58 2.92
C GLY A 145 5.77 -9.89 3.68
N VAL A 146 5.86 -9.45 4.92
CA VAL A 146 6.96 -9.80 5.81
C VAL A 146 6.48 -10.84 6.80
N ILE A 147 7.10 -12.01 6.79
CA ILE A 147 6.84 -13.08 7.73
C ILE A 147 8.10 -13.29 8.57
N ARG A 148 8.06 -12.85 9.82
CA ARG A 148 9.23 -12.77 10.71
C ARG A 148 10.34 -11.96 10.05
N ASP A 149 11.44 -12.62 9.69
CA ASP A 149 12.67 -12.03 9.20
C ASP A 149 12.86 -12.21 7.68
N PHE A 150 11.79 -12.57 6.96
CA PHE A 150 11.82 -12.82 5.53
C PHE A 150 10.86 -11.88 4.78
N LEU A 151 11.32 -11.36 3.65
CA LEU A 151 10.43 -10.79 2.65
C LEU A 151 9.90 -11.94 1.81
N VAL A 152 8.62 -12.24 1.94
CA VAL A 152 7.93 -13.31 1.21
C VAL A 152 7.16 -12.72 0.05
N THR A 153 7.30 -13.32 -1.12
CA THR A 153 6.68 -12.88 -2.38
C THR A 153 5.85 -14.00 -3.00
N GLY A 154 4.80 -13.64 -3.69
CA GLY A 154 3.93 -14.58 -4.38
C GLY A 154 3.29 -13.97 -5.62
N ASN A 155 2.58 -14.82 -6.37
CA ASN A 155 2.00 -14.45 -7.66
C ASN A 155 3.08 -13.89 -8.59
N GLN A 156 4.08 -14.71 -8.84
CA GLN A 156 5.19 -14.31 -9.71
C GLN A 156 4.77 -14.36 -11.18
N SER A 157 5.31 -13.46 -11.99
CA SER A 157 5.03 -13.41 -13.43
C SER A 157 5.38 -14.72 -14.17
N SER A 158 6.38 -15.45 -13.69
CA SER A 158 6.80 -16.74 -14.23
C SER A 158 5.99 -17.92 -13.70
N ASN A 159 5.45 -17.84 -12.49
CA ASN A 159 4.64 -18.89 -11.85
C ASN A 159 3.74 -18.28 -10.77
N THR A 160 2.45 -18.17 -11.05
CA THR A 160 1.48 -17.52 -10.17
C THR A 160 1.20 -18.28 -8.86
N ASN A 161 1.59 -19.58 -8.80
CA ASN A 161 1.46 -20.45 -7.62
C ASN A 161 2.75 -20.55 -6.80
N ARG A 162 3.79 -19.80 -7.15
CA ARG A 162 5.08 -19.83 -6.46
C ARG A 162 5.10 -18.84 -5.31
N VAL A 163 5.53 -19.32 -4.16
CA VAL A 163 5.99 -18.49 -3.04
C VAL A 163 7.51 -18.54 -3.02
N GLN A 164 8.15 -17.40 -2.90
CA GLN A 164 9.60 -17.28 -2.75
C GLN A 164 9.91 -16.25 -1.67
N TRP A 165 10.95 -16.52 -0.89
CA TRP A 165 11.36 -15.62 0.19
C TRP A 165 12.84 -15.27 0.10
N SER A 166 13.16 -14.08 0.57
CA SER A 166 14.53 -13.56 0.65
C SER A 166 15.38 -14.29 1.68
N GLY A 167 16.64 -13.98 1.75
CA GLY A 167 17.46 -14.38 2.89
C GLY A 167 16.93 -13.83 4.21
N ILE A 168 17.28 -14.49 5.33
CA ILE A 168 16.90 -14.06 6.68
C ILE A 168 17.48 -12.67 6.98
N ASN A 169 16.63 -11.71 7.32
CA ASN A 169 16.99 -10.29 7.51
C ASN A 169 17.75 -9.67 6.31
N ASP A 170 17.59 -10.23 5.11
CA ASP A 170 18.41 -9.85 3.97
C ASP A 170 17.61 -9.91 2.66
N ILE A 171 17.29 -8.74 2.11
CA ILE A 171 16.59 -8.62 0.81
C ILE A 171 17.54 -8.71 -0.40
N THR A 172 18.86 -8.85 -0.17
CA THR A 172 19.85 -8.93 -1.24
C THR A 172 20.10 -10.37 -1.69
N THR A 173 19.61 -11.36 -0.94
CA THR A 173 19.79 -12.79 -1.20
C THR A 173 18.48 -13.45 -1.62
N TRP A 174 18.50 -14.05 -2.81
CA TRP A 174 17.35 -14.73 -3.46
C TRP A 174 17.71 -16.12 -3.98
N GLU A 175 18.97 -16.56 -3.83
CA GLU A 175 19.42 -17.88 -4.24
C GLU A 175 18.96 -18.94 -3.24
N SER A 176 18.27 -19.98 -3.77
CA SER A 176 17.76 -21.09 -2.96
C SER A 176 18.87 -21.77 -2.17
N GLY A 177 18.63 -21.97 -0.88
CA GLY A 177 19.60 -22.57 0.05
C GLY A 177 20.64 -21.59 0.63
N THR A 178 20.70 -20.34 0.15
CA THR A 178 21.60 -19.31 0.68
C THR A 178 20.89 -18.47 1.71
N LYS A 179 21.46 -18.31 2.92
CA LYS A 179 20.84 -17.56 4.04
C LYS A 179 19.38 -17.92 4.29
N GLN A 180 19.01 -19.19 4.10
CA GLN A 180 17.64 -19.71 4.22
C GLN A 180 16.63 -19.12 3.20
N SER A 181 17.11 -18.43 2.18
CA SER A 181 16.29 -18.10 1.02
C SER A 181 15.87 -19.36 0.30
N ASP A 182 14.63 -19.45 -0.13
CA ASP A 182 14.14 -20.59 -0.90
C ASP A 182 12.83 -20.23 -1.62
N LEU A 183 12.31 -21.19 -2.37
CA LEU A 183 11.04 -21.08 -3.08
C LEU A 183 10.23 -22.37 -2.96
N GLN A 184 8.92 -22.24 -3.06
CA GLN A 184 8.01 -23.35 -3.05
C GLN A 184 6.89 -23.15 -4.08
N ASP A 185 6.73 -24.11 -4.96
CA ASP A 185 5.57 -24.17 -5.83
C ASP A 185 4.43 -24.87 -5.07
N LEU A 186 3.31 -24.18 -4.91
CA LEU A 186 2.14 -24.73 -4.25
C LEU A 186 1.47 -25.75 -5.18
N PRO A 187 1.27 -27.01 -4.72
CA PRO A 187 0.67 -28.04 -5.56
C PRO A 187 -0.83 -27.80 -5.73
N GLY A 188 -1.35 -28.24 -6.87
CA GLY A 188 -2.78 -28.25 -7.15
C GLY A 188 -3.26 -27.17 -8.12
N SER A 189 -4.57 -27.13 -8.36
CA SER A 189 -5.24 -26.22 -9.30
C SER A 189 -5.89 -25.00 -8.58
N GLY A 190 -5.33 -24.57 -7.46
CA GLY A 190 -5.90 -23.53 -6.59
C GLY A 190 -5.91 -22.12 -7.18
N GLY A 191 -5.34 -21.91 -8.37
CA GLY A 191 -5.23 -20.58 -8.97
C GLY A 191 -4.04 -19.77 -8.43
N GLN A 192 -4.01 -18.48 -8.77
CA GLN A 192 -2.93 -17.57 -8.39
C GLN A 192 -2.97 -17.20 -6.91
N ILE A 193 -1.81 -16.91 -6.32
CA ILE A 193 -1.72 -16.38 -4.97
C ILE A 193 -2.23 -14.94 -4.97
N VAL A 194 -3.23 -14.65 -4.16
CA VAL A 194 -3.88 -13.32 -4.09
C VAL A 194 -3.45 -12.48 -2.89
N HIS A 195 -2.87 -13.13 -1.87
CA HIS A 195 -2.40 -12.44 -0.65
C HIS A 195 -1.34 -13.28 0.08
N ILE A 196 -0.45 -12.61 0.83
CA ILE A 196 0.55 -13.19 1.73
C ILE A 196 0.42 -12.55 3.12
#